data_6ab43e54448b350dd423303d63b68c94
#
_entry.id   6ab43e54448b350dd423303d63b68c94
#
_cell.length_a   1.000
_cell.length_b   1.000
_cell.length_c   1.000
_cell.angle_alpha   90.00
_cell.angle_beta   90.00
_cell.angle_gamma   90.00
#
_symmetry.space_group_name_H-M   'P 1'
#
loop_
_entity.id
_entity.type
_entity.pdbx_description
1 polymer ?
#
loop_
_entity_poly.entity_id
_entity_poly.type
_entity_poly.pdbx_seq_one_letter_code
_entity_poly.pdbx_strand_id
1 'polypeptide(L)'
;TNVNVEPLDYRVSCGDAVLEVQVNTTSHPDIEATLAPDAVCTFDAFGRSNTENNPESWVSGDKRMEFRDVLWSVNEYGAGSGWHKDRLLLAGGAGMTLTADGGYRPFNEADKPEGFAIRDVGMTLEIEYSTANVTDTDAELITCLGTLQNGNRYGLVVTPEEAKFLTGVVTEAMDAGQVLRYEDSVGTKFEPGKNIRITYVFYPDVETNEQRTLIGFYVNGEESAASKWLDKVNFDIRSQLEFKSEGADLNVKSVRIYNKALTSDEVLNNYIVD
;
A
#
# COMPACT_ATOMS: atom_id res chain seq x y z
N THR A 1 -31.31 -14.21 -7.38
CA THR A 1 -31.78 -13.93 -8.76
C THR A 1 -30.57 -13.98 -9.65
N ASN A 2 -30.42 -15.08 -10.41
CA ASN A 2 -29.36 -15.22 -11.39
C ASN A 2 -29.52 -14.15 -12.45
N VAL A 3 -28.61 -13.21 -12.52
CA VAL A 3 -28.47 -12.31 -13.66
C VAL A 3 -27.62 -13.05 -14.70
N ASN A 4 -28.27 -13.61 -15.70
CA ASN A 4 -27.58 -14.07 -16.90
C ASN A 4 -27.03 -12.82 -17.60
N VAL A 5 -25.74 -12.57 -17.50
CA VAL A 5 -25.07 -11.57 -18.31
C VAL A 5 -24.77 -12.22 -19.64
N GLU A 6 -25.56 -11.84 -20.66
CA GLU A 6 -25.26 -12.26 -22.05
C GLU A 6 -23.94 -11.60 -22.49
N PRO A 7 -23.12 -12.30 -23.31
CA PRO A 7 -21.90 -11.72 -23.82
C PRO A 7 -22.20 -10.42 -24.58
N LEU A 8 -21.46 -9.38 -24.27
CA LEU A 8 -21.56 -8.09 -24.96
C LEU A 8 -20.70 -8.14 -26.23
N ASP A 9 -21.35 -8.06 -27.39
CA ASP A 9 -20.69 -7.95 -28.67
C ASP A 9 -20.44 -6.47 -29.00
N TYR A 10 -19.18 -6.09 -29.09
CA TYR A 10 -18.79 -4.76 -29.55
C TYR A 10 -18.38 -4.80 -31.02
N ARG A 11 -18.98 -3.92 -31.81
CA ARG A 11 -18.61 -3.72 -33.20
C ARG A 11 -18.03 -2.31 -33.39
N VAL A 12 -16.77 -2.24 -33.71
CA VAL A 12 -16.10 -0.97 -34.05
C VAL A 12 -15.80 -0.97 -35.54
N SER A 13 -16.29 0.04 -36.27
CA SER A 13 -16.03 0.21 -37.70
C SER A 13 -15.28 1.51 -37.98
N CYS A 14 -14.27 1.42 -38.84
CA CYS A 14 -13.54 2.57 -39.37
C CYS A 14 -13.40 2.40 -40.88
N GLY A 15 -14.19 3.13 -41.64
CA GLY A 15 -14.32 2.91 -43.10
C GLY A 15 -14.83 1.49 -43.39
N ASP A 16 -14.13 0.76 -44.25
CA ASP A 16 -14.45 -0.62 -44.63
C ASP A 16 -13.90 -1.67 -43.63
N ALA A 17 -13.13 -1.24 -42.63
CA ALA A 17 -12.59 -2.12 -41.60
C ALA A 17 -13.60 -2.28 -40.45
N VAL A 18 -13.94 -3.55 -40.15
CA VAL A 18 -14.82 -3.91 -39.03
C VAL A 18 -14.04 -4.79 -38.07
N LEU A 19 -14.00 -4.39 -36.79
CA LEU A 19 -13.51 -5.20 -35.69
C LEU A 19 -14.69 -5.64 -34.84
N GLU A 20 -14.92 -6.94 -34.77
CA GLU A 20 -15.90 -7.53 -33.86
C GLU A 20 -15.14 -8.09 -32.66
N VAL A 21 -15.45 -7.58 -31.46
CA VAL A 21 -14.88 -8.05 -30.19
C VAL A 21 -15.99 -8.64 -29.35
N GLN A 22 -15.92 -9.94 -29.13
CA GLN A 22 -16.78 -10.61 -28.18
C GLN A 22 -16.12 -10.60 -26.80
N VAL A 23 -16.74 -9.91 -25.85
CA VAL A 23 -16.31 -9.95 -24.46
C VAL A 23 -17.07 -11.08 -23.77
N ASN A 24 -16.42 -12.21 -23.59
CA ASN A 24 -16.96 -13.28 -22.76
C ASN A 24 -16.77 -12.86 -21.29
N THR A 25 -17.85 -12.39 -20.67
CA THR A 25 -17.89 -12.29 -19.23
C THR A 25 -18.06 -13.71 -18.69
N THR A 26 -16.97 -14.32 -18.23
CA THR A 26 -17.12 -15.47 -17.34
C THR A 26 -17.82 -14.98 -16.10
N SER A 27 -19.07 -15.43 -15.89
CA SER A 27 -19.76 -15.18 -14.63
C SER A 27 -18.94 -15.86 -13.53
N HIS A 28 -18.20 -15.07 -12.78
CA HIS A 28 -17.85 -15.49 -11.44
C HIS A 28 -19.18 -15.67 -10.68
N PRO A 29 -19.33 -16.74 -9.87
CA PRO A 29 -20.49 -16.85 -9.01
C PRO A 29 -20.62 -15.55 -8.24
N ASP A 30 -21.86 -15.06 -8.06
CA ASP A 30 -22.22 -13.81 -7.39
C ASP A 30 -21.55 -13.73 -5.99
N ILE A 31 -20.28 -13.44 -5.96
CA ILE A 31 -19.62 -12.94 -4.78
C ILE A 31 -19.87 -11.42 -4.88
N GLU A 32 -20.82 -10.92 -4.11
CA GLU A 32 -20.85 -9.50 -3.80
C GLU A 32 -19.52 -9.22 -3.11
N ALA A 33 -18.51 -8.86 -3.89
CA ALA A 33 -17.22 -8.48 -3.36
C ALA A 33 -17.48 -7.27 -2.45
N THR A 34 -17.14 -7.43 -1.18
CA THR A 34 -17.28 -6.38 -0.17
C THR A 34 -15.90 -6.12 0.40
N LEU A 35 -15.67 -4.86 0.78
CA LEU A 35 -14.45 -4.53 1.50
C LEU A 35 -14.37 -5.34 2.79
N ALA A 36 -13.16 -5.81 3.12
CA ALA A 36 -12.91 -6.45 4.40
C ALA A 36 -13.31 -5.49 5.53
N PRO A 37 -14.05 -5.96 6.54
CA PRO A 37 -14.52 -5.12 7.64
C PRO A 37 -13.37 -4.74 8.58
N ASP A 38 -13.66 -3.75 9.44
CA ASP A 38 -12.83 -3.37 10.59
C ASP A 38 -11.45 -2.79 10.23
N ALA A 39 -11.37 -2.02 9.12
CA ALA A 39 -10.19 -1.22 8.87
C ALA A 39 -9.96 -0.20 9.99
N VAL A 40 -8.73 -0.09 10.49
CA VAL A 40 -8.32 0.95 11.47
C VAL A 40 -8.49 2.33 10.86
N CYS A 41 -8.12 2.46 9.58
CA CYS A 41 -8.36 3.66 8.80
C CYS A 41 -8.50 3.31 7.32
N THR A 42 -9.31 4.12 6.63
CA THR A 42 -9.50 4.06 5.18
C THR A 42 -9.44 5.48 4.65
N PHE A 43 -8.44 5.73 3.83
CA PHE A 43 -8.28 6.97 3.09
C PHE A 43 -8.59 6.68 1.62
N ASP A 44 -9.66 7.28 1.11
CA ASP A 44 -10.10 7.12 -0.27
C ASP A 44 -10.24 8.49 -0.93
N ALA A 45 -9.59 8.67 -2.07
CA ALA A 45 -9.59 9.94 -2.80
C ALA A 45 -10.85 10.14 -3.67
N PHE A 46 -11.68 9.08 -3.82
CA PHE A 46 -12.87 9.16 -4.65
C PHE A 46 -13.84 10.26 -4.18
N GLY A 47 -14.36 11.03 -5.13
CA GLY A 47 -15.34 12.09 -4.87
C GLY A 47 -14.79 13.35 -4.21
N ARG A 48 -13.46 13.45 -4.04
CA ARG A 48 -12.83 14.64 -3.47
C ARG A 48 -12.52 15.68 -4.55
N SER A 49 -12.53 16.95 -4.15
CA SER A 49 -12.26 18.06 -5.06
C SER A 49 -11.52 19.18 -4.33
N ASN A 50 -10.73 19.95 -5.07
CA ASN A 50 -10.11 21.16 -4.56
C ASN A 50 -11.17 22.22 -4.31
N THR A 51 -11.10 22.86 -3.14
CA THR A 51 -12.00 23.94 -2.72
C THR A 51 -11.18 25.09 -2.11
N GLU A 52 -11.80 26.24 -1.89
CA GLU A 52 -11.13 27.36 -1.21
C GLU A 52 -10.73 27.03 0.24
N ASN A 53 -11.40 26.05 0.85
CA ASN A 53 -11.15 25.58 2.21
C ASN A 53 -10.58 24.15 2.20
N ASN A 54 -9.54 23.90 1.40
CA ASN A 54 -8.88 22.59 1.39
C ASN A 54 -8.35 22.26 2.78
N PRO A 55 -8.55 21.02 3.23
CA PRO A 55 -8.14 20.63 4.57
C PRO A 55 -6.60 20.55 4.67
N GLU A 56 -6.09 20.83 5.85
CA GLU A 56 -4.68 20.57 6.18
C GLU A 56 -4.38 19.07 6.28
N SER A 57 -5.41 18.24 6.35
CA SER A 57 -5.30 16.80 6.51
C SER A 57 -6.44 16.03 5.84
N TRP A 58 -6.15 14.79 5.48
CA TRP A 58 -7.10 13.80 5.02
C TRP A 58 -7.46 12.88 6.20
N VAL A 59 -8.72 12.88 6.64
CA VAL A 59 -9.15 12.28 7.90
C VAL A 59 -9.88 10.96 7.68
N SER A 60 -9.57 9.96 8.51
CA SER A 60 -10.29 8.69 8.65
C SER A 60 -10.38 8.31 10.13
N GLY A 61 -11.54 8.50 10.74
CA GLY A 61 -11.73 8.32 12.19
C GLY A 61 -10.86 9.30 12.99
N ASP A 62 -10.05 8.76 13.89
CA ASP A 62 -9.05 9.50 14.67
C ASP A 62 -7.68 9.58 13.97
N LYS A 63 -7.52 8.96 12.81
CA LYS A 63 -6.30 8.98 12.00
C LYS A 63 -6.39 10.07 10.94
N ARG A 64 -5.25 10.65 10.59
CA ARG A 64 -5.17 11.69 9.57
C ARG A 64 -3.86 11.60 8.79
N MET A 65 -3.92 11.90 7.50
CA MET A 65 -2.76 12.21 6.69
C MET A 65 -2.58 13.72 6.71
N GLU A 66 -1.56 14.19 7.41
CA GLU A 66 -1.21 15.63 7.41
C GLU A 66 -0.48 15.97 6.14
N PHE A 67 -0.96 16.98 5.43
CA PHE A 67 -0.40 17.42 4.16
C PHE A 67 0.76 18.40 4.38
N ARG A 68 1.75 18.32 3.49
CA ARG A 68 2.87 19.24 3.43
C ARG A 68 3.04 19.75 1.99
N ASP A 69 3.10 21.05 1.83
CA ASP A 69 3.39 21.73 0.58
C ASP A 69 2.44 21.38 -0.59
N VAL A 70 1.19 20.99 -0.29
CA VAL A 70 0.16 20.73 -1.28
C VAL A 70 -0.45 22.06 -1.71
N LEU A 71 -0.37 22.36 -3.01
CA LEU A 71 -0.79 23.67 -3.56
C LEU A 71 -2.31 23.76 -3.82
N TRP A 72 -3.02 22.64 -3.81
CA TRP A 72 -4.44 22.52 -4.13
C TRP A 72 -4.81 23.13 -5.51
N SER A 73 -3.87 23.07 -6.42
CA SER A 73 -4.00 23.58 -7.78
C SER A 73 -3.55 22.51 -8.76
N VAL A 74 -4.51 21.89 -9.42
CA VAL A 74 -4.28 20.89 -10.46
C VAL A 74 -4.92 21.38 -11.74
N ASN A 75 -4.18 21.43 -12.83
CA ASN A 75 -4.71 21.80 -14.13
C ASN A 75 -5.48 20.62 -14.78
N GLU A 76 -6.17 20.91 -15.90
CA GLU A 76 -6.95 19.91 -16.63
C GLU A 76 -6.14 18.69 -17.11
N TYR A 77 -4.82 18.84 -17.25
CA TYR A 77 -3.89 17.76 -17.65
C TYR A 77 -3.34 16.97 -16.47
N GLY A 78 -3.71 17.32 -15.22
CA GLY A 78 -3.24 16.63 -14.01
C GLY A 78 -1.86 17.08 -13.54
N ALA A 79 -1.39 18.25 -13.95
CA ALA A 79 -0.16 18.82 -13.41
C ALA A 79 -0.44 19.73 -12.21
N GLY A 80 0.38 19.60 -11.16
CA GLY A 80 0.23 20.29 -9.89
C GLY A 80 0.01 19.31 -8.74
N SER A 81 -0.37 19.83 -7.56
CA SER A 81 -0.67 19.01 -6.38
C SER A 81 -2.06 19.31 -5.83
N GLY A 82 -2.77 18.28 -5.35
CA GLY A 82 -4.14 18.35 -4.86
C GLY A 82 -5.02 17.24 -5.42
N TRP A 83 -6.34 17.38 -5.23
CA TRP A 83 -7.32 16.41 -5.73
C TRP A 83 -7.49 16.52 -7.23
N HIS A 84 -7.42 15.40 -7.93
CA HIS A 84 -7.69 15.30 -9.36
C HIS A 84 -8.38 13.98 -9.68
N LYS A 85 -9.65 14.06 -10.13
CA LYS A 85 -10.50 12.90 -10.40
C LYS A 85 -10.66 12.05 -9.13
N ASP A 86 -10.11 10.82 -9.14
CA ASP A 86 -10.15 9.85 -8.06
C ASP A 86 -8.84 9.72 -7.28
N ARG A 87 -7.95 10.74 -7.36
CA ARG A 87 -6.59 10.67 -6.80
C ARG A 87 -6.19 11.95 -6.09
N LEU A 88 -5.28 11.78 -5.13
CA LEU A 88 -4.48 12.86 -4.59
C LEU A 88 -3.15 12.89 -5.36
N LEU A 89 -2.89 13.99 -6.05
CA LEU A 89 -1.62 14.22 -6.73
C LEU A 89 -0.67 14.94 -5.79
N LEU A 90 0.49 14.34 -5.56
CA LEU A 90 1.63 14.94 -4.86
C LEU A 90 2.72 15.18 -5.89
N ALA A 91 3.12 16.44 -6.06
CA ALA A 91 4.13 16.87 -7.03
C ALA A 91 4.95 18.03 -6.47
N GLY A 92 6.17 18.21 -6.97
CA GLY A 92 7.00 19.37 -6.63
C GLY A 92 7.44 19.43 -5.16
N GLY A 93 7.64 18.29 -4.52
CA GLY A 93 8.02 18.19 -3.11
C GLY A 93 6.83 18.12 -2.14
N ALA A 94 5.60 18.14 -2.64
CA ALA A 94 4.42 17.90 -1.82
C ALA A 94 4.45 16.49 -1.21
N GLY A 95 3.88 16.36 -0.02
CA GLY A 95 3.86 15.11 0.70
C GLY A 95 2.72 15.00 1.69
N MET A 96 2.62 13.86 2.35
CA MET A 96 1.72 13.65 3.46
C MET A 96 2.28 12.62 4.45
N THR A 97 1.86 12.71 5.70
CA THR A 97 2.30 11.83 6.77
C THR A 97 1.10 11.33 7.56
N LEU A 98 1.00 10.01 7.76
CA LEU A 98 -0.06 9.42 8.58
C LEU A 98 0.21 9.72 10.05
N THR A 99 -0.73 10.41 10.66
CA THR A 99 -0.70 10.76 12.08
C THR A 99 -2.00 10.40 12.77
N ALA A 100 -1.96 10.33 14.09
CA ALA A 100 -3.13 10.37 14.98
C ALA A 100 -2.79 11.25 16.17
N ASP A 101 -3.72 11.45 17.07
CA ASP A 101 -3.42 12.11 18.34
C ASP A 101 -2.31 11.31 19.04
N GLY A 102 -1.16 11.93 19.23
CA GLY A 102 0.05 11.27 19.73
C GLY A 102 0.99 10.66 18.67
N GLY A 103 0.70 10.82 17.37
CA GLY A 103 1.61 10.40 16.28
C GLY A 103 1.53 8.92 15.95
N TYR A 104 0.41 8.46 15.42
CA TYR A 104 0.18 7.05 15.04
C TYR A 104 1.26 6.50 14.10
N ARG A 105 1.72 5.29 14.39
CA ARG A 105 2.71 4.54 13.62
C ARG A 105 2.17 3.16 13.28
N PRO A 106 1.94 2.84 11.99
CA PRO A 106 1.30 1.59 11.59
C PRO A 106 1.94 0.32 12.15
N PHE A 107 3.26 0.29 12.24
CA PHE A 107 4.01 -0.88 12.68
C PHE A 107 4.44 -0.85 14.16
N ASN A 108 4.18 0.23 14.89
CA ASN A 108 4.53 0.32 16.30
C ASN A 108 3.44 -0.35 17.16
N GLU A 109 3.77 -1.45 17.82
CA GLU A 109 2.83 -2.17 18.69
C GLU A 109 2.36 -1.32 19.89
N ALA A 110 3.18 -0.38 20.37
CA ALA A 110 2.82 0.50 21.47
C ALA A 110 1.67 1.47 21.13
N ASP A 111 1.46 1.75 19.83
CA ASP A 111 0.36 2.60 19.36
C ASP A 111 -0.93 1.80 19.10
N LYS A 112 -0.96 0.50 19.44
CA LYS A 112 -2.08 -0.39 19.21
C LYS A 112 -2.95 -0.54 20.47
N PRO A 113 -4.20 -1.01 20.31
CA PRO A 113 -5.03 -1.36 21.43
C PRO A 113 -4.37 -2.36 22.38
N GLU A 114 -4.73 -2.32 23.66
CA GLU A 114 -4.23 -3.29 24.65
C GLU A 114 -4.47 -4.74 24.17
N GLY A 115 -3.45 -5.58 24.30
CA GLY A 115 -3.48 -6.97 23.82
C GLY A 115 -3.23 -7.16 22.33
N PHE A 116 -3.02 -6.08 21.56
CA PHE A 116 -2.63 -6.18 20.17
C PHE A 116 -1.11 -6.34 20.03
N ALA A 117 -0.70 -7.36 19.29
CA ALA A 117 0.67 -7.50 18.79
C ALA A 117 0.63 -8.04 17.36
N ILE A 118 1.40 -7.43 16.44
CA ILE A 118 1.42 -7.84 15.03
C ILE A 118 1.78 -9.32 14.91
N ARG A 119 2.71 -9.80 15.71
CA ARG A 119 3.13 -11.20 15.75
C ARG A 119 2.05 -12.17 16.24
N ASP A 120 1.02 -11.70 16.95
CA ASP A 120 -0.02 -12.54 17.53
C ASP A 120 -1.33 -12.49 16.73
N VAL A 121 -1.65 -11.36 16.11
CA VAL A 121 -2.92 -11.16 15.40
C VAL A 121 -2.75 -10.74 13.94
N GLY A 122 -1.55 -10.35 13.57
CA GLY A 122 -1.23 -9.88 12.23
C GLY A 122 -1.59 -8.41 11.98
N MET A 123 -1.32 -7.98 10.77
CA MET A 123 -1.61 -6.64 10.28
C MET A 123 -1.70 -6.67 8.75
N THR A 124 -2.48 -5.77 8.18
CA THR A 124 -2.51 -5.55 6.73
C THR A 124 -2.41 -4.07 6.41
N LEU A 125 -1.57 -3.73 5.44
CA LEU A 125 -1.43 -2.40 4.84
C LEU A 125 -1.66 -2.50 3.35
N GLU A 126 -2.64 -1.76 2.85
CA GLU A 126 -2.95 -1.63 1.42
C GLU A 126 -2.72 -0.20 0.95
N ILE A 127 -2.05 -0.04 -0.18
CA ILE A 127 -1.80 1.27 -0.81
C ILE A 127 -2.05 1.13 -2.31
N GLU A 128 -2.97 1.94 -2.85
CA GLU A 128 -3.17 2.04 -4.29
C GLU A 128 -2.65 3.39 -4.80
N TYR A 129 -1.73 3.32 -5.75
CA TYR A 129 -1.04 4.49 -6.27
C TYR A 129 -0.54 4.27 -7.71
N SER A 130 -0.08 5.36 -8.31
CA SER A 130 0.76 5.35 -9.52
C SER A 130 1.80 6.45 -9.43
N THR A 131 2.84 6.36 -10.24
CA THR A 131 3.88 7.39 -10.36
C THR A 131 3.79 8.09 -11.71
N ALA A 132 4.30 9.32 -11.78
CA ALA A 132 4.44 10.07 -13.03
C ALA A 132 5.71 10.92 -12.98
N ASN A 133 6.14 11.43 -14.13
CA ASN A 133 7.27 12.37 -14.22
C ASN A 133 8.51 11.90 -13.45
N VAL A 134 8.86 10.61 -13.57
CA VAL A 134 9.98 10.00 -12.86
C VAL A 134 11.30 10.60 -13.35
N THR A 135 12.04 11.22 -12.45
CA THR A 135 13.37 11.79 -12.66
C THR A 135 14.46 11.05 -11.91
N ASP A 136 14.08 10.29 -10.88
CA ASP A 136 14.96 9.45 -10.08
C ASP A 136 14.22 8.15 -9.74
N THR A 137 14.69 7.03 -10.25
CA THR A 137 14.10 5.69 -10.03
C THR A 137 14.38 5.13 -8.64
N ASP A 138 15.38 5.65 -7.95
CA ASP A 138 15.75 5.24 -6.58
C ASP A 138 15.09 6.12 -5.51
N ALA A 139 14.32 7.15 -5.92
CA ALA A 139 13.64 8.03 -4.99
C ALA A 139 12.66 7.27 -4.09
N GLU A 140 12.73 7.50 -2.78
CA GLU A 140 11.86 6.86 -1.80
C GLU A 140 10.56 7.65 -1.66
N LEU A 141 9.51 7.18 -2.34
CA LEU A 141 8.22 7.88 -2.45
C LEU A 141 7.28 7.58 -1.29
N ILE A 142 7.28 6.32 -0.81
CA ILE A 142 6.45 5.92 0.34
C ILE A 142 7.36 5.17 1.31
N THR A 143 7.40 5.63 2.54
CA THR A 143 8.30 5.06 3.56
C THR A 143 7.62 4.91 4.91
N CYS A 144 7.93 3.81 5.59
CA CYS A 144 7.73 3.65 7.02
C CYS A 144 8.90 2.82 7.55
N LEU A 145 9.96 3.49 7.98
CA LEU A 145 11.26 2.87 8.23
C LEU A 145 11.74 3.14 9.65
N GLY A 146 12.21 2.09 10.31
CA GLY A 146 13.04 2.16 11.51
C GLY A 146 14.52 2.05 11.16
N THR A 147 15.36 2.34 12.16
CA THR A 147 16.82 2.18 12.06
C THR A 147 17.31 1.38 13.24
N LEU A 148 18.05 0.32 12.97
CA LEU A 148 18.71 -0.49 13.98
C LEU A 148 19.94 0.23 14.55
N GLN A 149 20.45 -0.23 15.70
CA GLN A 149 21.63 0.35 16.33
C GLN A 149 22.89 0.35 15.44
N ASN A 150 22.97 -0.61 14.52
CA ASN A 150 24.06 -0.70 13.53
C ASN A 150 23.87 0.21 12.32
N GLY A 151 22.81 1.03 12.29
CA GLY A 151 22.48 1.93 11.20
C GLY A 151 21.67 1.30 10.04
N ASN A 152 21.42 0.00 10.07
CA ASN A 152 20.62 -0.66 9.04
C ASN A 152 19.14 -0.27 9.18
N ARG A 153 18.49 -0.10 8.04
CA ARG A 153 17.08 0.30 7.95
C ARG A 153 16.19 -0.93 7.81
N TYR A 154 14.99 -0.89 8.38
CA TYR A 154 13.96 -1.91 8.26
C TYR A 154 12.58 -1.27 8.13
N GLY A 155 11.66 -1.96 7.46
CA GLY A 155 10.31 -1.48 7.21
C GLY A 155 9.98 -1.28 5.74
N LEU A 156 8.90 -0.54 5.46
CA LEU A 156 8.40 -0.31 4.12
C LEU A 156 9.19 0.77 3.39
N VAL A 157 9.56 0.49 2.15
CA VAL A 157 10.05 1.48 1.19
C VAL A 157 9.46 1.19 -0.19
N VAL A 158 8.98 2.24 -0.85
CA VAL A 158 8.48 2.19 -2.23
C VAL A 158 9.21 3.24 -3.05
N THR A 159 9.77 2.79 -4.16
CA THR A 159 10.38 3.63 -5.19
C THR A 159 9.50 3.65 -6.44
N PRO A 160 9.80 4.44 -7.48
CA PRO A 160 9.05 4.40 -8.73
C PRO A 160 8.95 3.02 -9.39
N GLU A 161 9.90 2.12 -9.15
CA GLU A 161 10.00 0.82 -9.83
C GLU A 161 9.91 -0.38 -8.89
N GLU A 162 9.91 -0.17 -7.57
CA GLU A 162 9.97 -1.27 -6.63
C GLU A 162 9.21 -0.94 -5.34
N ALA A 163 8.48 -1.91 -4.82
CA ALA A 163 7.94 -1.87 -3.47
C ALA A 163 8.49 -3.04 -2.67
N LYS A 164 9.00 -2.77 -1.47
CA LYS A 164 9.64 -3.80 -0.62
C LYS A 164 9.47 -3.52 0.86
N PHE A 165 9.57 -4.59 1.65
CA PHE A 165 9.73 -4.54 3.09
C PHE A 165 11.15 -4.98 3.44
N LEU A 166 11.92 -4.09 4.05
CA LEU A 166 13.28 -4.34 4.51
C LEU A 166 13.21 -4.95 5.90
N THR A 167 13.89 -6.06 6.13
CA THR A 167 13.94 -6.71 7.46
C THR A 167 15.09 -6.21 8.32
N GLY A 168 15.97 -5.39 7.74
CA GLY A 168 17.22 -5.00 8.38
C GLY A 168 18.23 -6.14 8.38
N VAL A 169 19.47 -5.82 8.65
CA VAL A 169 20.51 -6.82 8.93
C VAL A 169 20.64 -6.93 10.44
N VAL A 170 20.10 -7.99 11.01
CA VAL A 170 20.38 -8.32 12.41
C VAL A 170 21.67 -9.11 12.44
N THR A 171 22.73 -8.43 12.85
CA THR A 171 23.99 -9.11 13.17
C THR A 171 23.87 -9.56 14.62
N GLU A 172 23.41 -10.78 14.88
CA GLU A 172 23.59 -11.40 16.18
C GLU A 172 25.05 -11.85 16.27
N ALA A 173 25.81 -11.23 17.16
CA ALA A 173 27.06 -11.81 17.61
C ALA A 173 26.71 -13.07 18.43
N MET A 174 26.76 -14.22 17.81
CA MET A 174 26.72 -15.48 18.55
C MET A 174 28.04 -15.66 19.32
N ASP A 175 28.04 -16.31 20.47
CA ASP A 175 29.18 -16.57 21.38
C ASP A 175 30.40 -17.25 20.72
N ALA A 176 30.37 -17.50 19.43
CA ALA A 176 31.42 -18.15 18.65
C ALA A 176 31.97 -17.28 17.50
N GLY A 177 31.70 -15.97 17.46
CA GLY A 177 32.18 -15.10 16.39
C GLY A 177 31.50 -15.31 15.03
N GLN A 178 30.40 -16.03 14.96
CA GLN A 178 29.58 -16.15 13.77
C GLN A 178 28.59 -15.00 13.71
N VAL A 179 28.62 -14.28 12.60
CA VAL A 179 27.68 -13.21 12.27
C VAL A 179 26.59 -13.80 11.40
N LEU A 180 25.38 -13.95 11.93
CA LEU A 180 24.21 -14.25 11.11
C LEU A 180 23.75 -12.95 10.45
N ARG A 181 23.85 -12.90 9.13
CA ARG A 181 23.29 -11.81 8.34
C ARG A 181 21.93 -12.23 7.83
N TYR A 182 20.90 -11.52 8.27
CA TYR A 182 19.56 -11.62 7.66
C TYR A 182 19.43 -10.45 6.67
N GLU A 183 19.91 -10.65 5.45
CA GLU A 183 19.68 -9.72 4.34
C GLU A 183 18.45 -10.19 3.56
N ASP A 184 17.27 -9.95 4.12
CA ASP A 184 16.07 -10.30 3.42
C ASP A 184 15.14 -9.09 3.26
N SER A 185 14.63 -8.95 2.06
CA SER A 185 13.53 -8.06 1.75
C SER A 185 12.44 -8.84 1.03
N VAL A 186 11.19 -8.52 1.35
CA VAL A 186 10.03 -8.99 0.61
C VAL A 186 9.59 -7.85 -0.28
N GLY A 187 9.47 -8.08 -1.58
CA GLY A 187 9.07 -7.04 -2.49
C GLY A 187 8.97 -7.48 -3.94
N THR A 188 8.55 -6.57 -4.79
CA THR A 188 8.44 -6.79 -6.23
C THR A 188 8.78 -5.54 -7.01
N LYS A 189 9.19 -5.74 -8.26
CA LYS A 189 9.42 -4.67 -9.24
C LYS A 189 8.22 -4.52 -10.16
N PHE A 190 8.01 -3.30 -10.62
CA PHE A 190 6.91 -2.96 -11.52
C PHE A 190 7.31 -1.82 -12.47
N GLU A 191 6.49 -1.60 -13.49
CA GLU A 191 6.70 -0.51 -14.45
C GLU A 191 6.18 0.82 -13.86
N PRO A 192 6.96 1.90 -13.90
CA PRO A 192 6.49 3.23 -13.52
C PRO A 192 5.26 3.67 -14.32
N GLY A 193 4.41 4.50 -13.70
CA GLY A 193 3.23 5.08 -14.35
C GLY A 193 2.01 4.16 -14.42
N LYS A 194 2.14 2.89 -14.05
CA LYS A 194 0.99 1.98 -13.91
C LYS A 194 0.27 2.24 -12.59
N ASN A 195 -1.05 2.05 -12.59
CA ASN A 195 -1.79 1.98 -11.35
C ASN A 195 -1.52 0.65 -10.68
N ILE A 196 -1.08 0.69 -9.44
CA ILE A 196 -0.67 -0.48 -8.68
C ILE A 196 -1.31 -0.39 -7.29
N ARG A 197 -1.91 -1.50 -6.85
CA ARG A 197 -2.23 -1.72 -5.45
C ARG A 197 -1.23 -2.71 -4.88
N ILE A 198 -0.48 -2.28 -3.88
CA ILE A 198 0.35 -3.16 -3.07
C ILE A 198 -0.36 -3.45 -1.76
N THR A 199 -0.29 -4.72 -1.34
CA THR A 199 -0.81 -5.14 -0.04
C THR A 199 0.26 -5.94 0.67
N TYR A 200 0.59 -5.51 1.89
CA TYR A 200 1.43 -6.25 2.83
C TYR A 200 0.54 -6.88 3.88
N VAL A 201 0.64 -8.19 4.03
CA VAL A 201 -0.06 -8.95 5.06
C VAL A 201 0.96 -9.63 5.96
N PHE A 202 0.89 -9.33 7.24
CA PHE A 202 1.75 -9.94 8.26
C PHE A 202 0.94 -11.03 8.95
N TYR A 203 1.21 -12.31 8.61
CA TYR A 203 0.55 -13.46 9.20
C TYR A 203 1.29 -13.91 10.46
N PRO A 204 0.60 -14.06 11.58
CA PRO A 204 1.21 -14.55 12.81
C PRO A 204 1.58 -16.04 12.70
N ASP A 205 2.71 -16.43 13.28
CA ASP A 205 3.04 -17.84 13.47
C ASP A 205 2.42 -18.36 14.78
N VAL A 206 1.19 -18.85 14.67
CA VAL A 206 0.44 -19.38 15.82
C VAL A 206 0.74 -20.86 16.11
N GLU A 207 1.43 -21.55 15.18
CA GLU A 207 1.60 -23.01 15.27
C GLU A 207 2.93 -23.42 15.93
N THR A 208 4.02 -22.74 15.60
CA THR A 208 5.36 -23.22 16.00
C THR A 208 5.94 -22.51 17.20
N ASN A 209 5.40 -21.37 17.59
CA ASN A 209 5.93 -20.51 18.66
C ASN A 209 7.40 -20.07 18.45
N GLU A 210 7.87 -20.10 17.20
CA GLU A 210 9.24 -19.74 16.82
C GLU A 210 9.44 -18.24 16.59
N GLN A 211 8.43 -17.40 16.84
CA GLN A 211 8.43 -15.97 16.61
C GLN A 211 8.72 -15.58 15.14
N ARG A 212 8.29 -16.41 14.20
CA ARG A 212 8.33 -16.11 12.78
C ARG A 212 7.10 -15.36 12.36
N THR A 213 7.21 -14.62 11.28
CA THR A 213 6.07 -13.95 10.63
C THR A 213 6.14 -14.22 9.14
N LEU A 214 5.05 -14.70 8.56
CA LEU A 214 4.92 -14.74 7.11
C LEU A 214 4.54 -13.33 6.64
N ILE A 215 5.34 -12.78 5.74
CA ILE A 215 4.97 -11.56 5.02
C ILE A 215 4.40 -11.99 3.68
N GLY A 216 3.08 -11.89 3.54
CA GLY A 216 2.37 -11.99 2.28
C GLY A 216 2.47 -10.66 1.53
N PHE A 217 2.94 -10.73 0.30
CA PHE A 217 3.03 -9.58 -0.57
C PHE A 217 2.11 -9.76 -1.78
N TYR A 218 1.17 -8.85 -1.95
CA TYR A 218 0.18 -8.91 -3.03
C TYR A 218 0.32 -7.69 -3.94
N VAL A 219 0.14 -7.92 -5.22
CA VAL A 219 0.07 -6.87 -6.24
C VAL A 219 -1.23 -7.02 -7.01
N ASN A 220 -2.05 -5.98 -6.99
CA ASN A 220 -3.36 -5.98 -7.66
C ASN A 220 -4.25 -7.17 -7.25
N GLY A 221 -4.26 -7.49 -5.96
CA GLY A 221 -5.06 -8.57 -5.37
C GLY A 221 -4.47 -9.97 -5.52
N GLU A 222 -3.39 -10.14 -6.30
CA GLU A 222 -2.74 -11.44 -6.52
C GLU A 222 -1.49 -11.59 -5.67
N GLU A 223 -1.32 -12.74 -5.03
CA GLU A 223 -0.15 -13.03 -4.22
C GLU A 223 1.12 -13.09 -5.08
N SER A 224 2.13 -12.32 -4.67
CA SER A 224 3.44 -12.34 -5.30
C SER A 224 4.28 -13.53 -4.81
N ALA A 225 5.09 -14.08 -5.69
CA ALA A 225 6.10 -15.09 -5.34
C ALA A 225 7.18 -14.58 -4.34
N ALA A 226 7.18 -13.27 -4.04
CA ALA A 226 8.04 -12.69 -3.01
C ALA A 226 7.55 -12.97 -1.58
N SER A 227 6.31 -13.46 -1.38
CA SER A 227 5.81 -13.83 -0.06
C SER A 227 6.69 -14.90 0.59
N LYS A 228 7.09 -14.68 1.84
CA LYS A 228 7.93 -15.63 2.57
C LYS A 228 7.88 -15.48 4.09
N TRP A 229 8.26 -16.56 4.79
CA TRP A 229 8.50 -16.52 6.22
C TRP A 229 9.80 -15.81 6.55
N LEU A 230 9.73 -14.89 7.50
CA LEU A 230 10.87 -14.17 8.03
C LEU A 230 10.98 -14.43 9.53
N ASP A 231 12.18 -14.78 9.97
CA ASP A 231 12.46 -14.96 11.37
C ASP A 231 12.72 -13.61 12.05
N LYS A 232 12.17 -13.41 13.24
CA LYS A 232 12.46 -12.28 14.11
C LYS A 232 12.30 -10.90 13.44
N VAL A 233 11.21 -10.72 12.69
CA VAL A 233 10.90 -9.40 12.10
C VAL A 233 10.71 -8.39 13.22
N ASN A 234 11.37 -7.26 13.11
CA ASN A 234 11.20 -6.16 14.05
C ASN A 234 10.03 -5.28 13.62
N PHE A 235 8.98 -5.24 14.44
CA PHE A 235 7.79 -4.41 14.23
C PHE A 235 7.80 -3.11 15.03
N ASP A 236 8.78 -2.88 15.89
CA ASP A 236 8.93 -1.60 16.62
C ASP A 236 9.48 -0.51 15.70
N ILE A 237 8.77 -0.27 14.60
CA ILE A 237 9.07 0.80 13.65
C ILE A 237 8.44 2.09 14.19
N ARG A 238 9.27 3.00 14.67
CA ARG A 238 8.82 4.27 15.29
C ARG A 238 8.55 5.37 14.28
N SER A 239 8.86 5.15 13.03
CA SER A 239 8.58 6.10 11.95
C SER A 239 7.11 6.04 11.54
N GLN A 240 6.59 7.18 11.16
CA GLN A 240 5.27 7.30 10.57
C GLN A 240 5.30 6.86 9.10
N LEU A 241 4.13 6.52 8.55
CA LEU A 241 3.97 6.28 7.12
C LEU A 241 3.98 7.63 6.41
N GLU A 242 4.98 7.83 5.55
CA GLU A 242 5.20 9.07 4.82
C GLU A 242 5.08 8.85 3.31
N PHE A 243 4.50 9.84 2.63
CA PHE A 243 4.37 9.92 1.18
C PHE A 243 5.08 11.18 0.69
N LYS A 244 5.90 11.06 -0.34
CA LYS A 244 6.77 12.12 -0.85
C LYS A 244 6.69 12.17 -2.37
N SER A 245 6.95 13.32 -2.96
CA SER A 245 7.01 13.51 -4.42
C SER A 245 8.36 14.08 -4.88
N GLU A 246 9.43 13.73 -4.18
CA GLU A 246 10.80 14.07 -4.57
C GLU A 246 11.33 12.98 -5.51
N GLY A 247 11.74 13.35 -6.73
CA GLY A 247 12.23 12.40 -7.74
C GLY A 247 11.15 11.75 -8.62
N ALA A 248 9.88 11.81 -8.24
CA ALA A 248 8.73 11.46 -9.08
C ALA A 248 7.45 12.07 -8.49
N ASP A 249 6.46 12.34 -9.32
CA ASP A 249 5.13 12.66 -8.85
C ASP A 249 4.45 11.38 -8.37
N LEU A 250 3.70 11.48 -7.27
CA LEU A 250 2.98 10.36 -6.66
C LEU A 250 1.47 10.64 -6.71
N ASN A 251 0.71 9.72 -7.28
CA ASN A 251 -0.74 9.79 -7.38
C ASN A 251 -1.35 8.72 -6.46
N VAL A 252 -1.88 9.11 -5.32
CA VAL A 252 -2.45 8.18 -4.32
C VAL A 252 -3.96 8.10 -4.51
N LYS A 253 -4.49 6.89 -4.69
CA LYS A 253 -5.93 6.64 -4.77
C LYS A 253 -6.50 6.25 -3.43
N SER A 254 -5.91 5.25 -2.76
CA SER A 254 -6.39 4.81 -1.46
C SER A 254 -5.27 4.30 -0.55
N VAL A 255 -5.50 4.38 0.76
CA VAL A 255 -4.66 3.75 1.80
C VAL A 255 -5.57 3.14 2.85
N ARG A 256 -5.36 1.84 3.17
CA ARG A 256 -6.09 1.13 4.22
C ARG A 256 -5.16 0.39 5.15
N ILE A 257 -5.52 0.36 6.42
CA ILE A 257 -4.77 -0.37 7.45
C ILE A 257 -5.75 -1.19 8.27
N TYR A 258 -5.39 -2.45 8.49
CA TYR A 258 -6.14 -3.39 9.32
C TYR A 258 -5.25 -3.92 10.45
N ASN A 259 -5.78 -4.00 11.67
CA ASN A 259 -5.13 -4.69 12.78
C ASN A 259 -5.44 -6.19 12.76
N LYS A 260 -5.39 -6.80 11.58
CA LYS A 260 -5.53 -8.24 11.34
C LYS A 260 -4.82 -8.62 10.05
N ALA A 261 -4.42 -9.87 9.95
CA ALA A 261 -4.00 -10.44 8.68
C ALA A 261 -5.24 -10.72 7.81
N LEU A 262 -5.36 -10.07 6.66
CA LEU A 262 -6.39 -10.40 5.68
C LEU A 262 -6.06 -11.73 5.01
N THR A 263 -7.09 -12.50 4.69
CA THR A 263 -6.96 -13.68 3.84
C THR A 263 -6.73 -13.26 2.38
N SER A 264 -6.22 -14.16 1.56
CA SER A 264 -6.05 -13.92 0.12
C SER A 264 -7.36 -13.53 -0.56
N ASP A 265 -8.49 -14.12 -0.14
CA ASP A 265 -9.82 -13.79 -0.66
C ASP A 265 -10.24 -12.37 -0.24
N GLU A 266 -9.98 -11.94 1.00
CA GLU A 266 -10.24 -10.59 1.47
C GLU A 266 -9.40 -9.55 0.71
N VAL A 267 -8.13 -9.84 0.44
CA VAL A 267 -7.24 -8.98 -0.35
C VAL A 267 -7.74 -8.86 -1.78
N LEU A 268 -8.13 -9.98 -2.41
CA LEU A 268 -8.69 -9.99 -3.76
C LEU A 268 -10.03 -9.22 -3.80
N ASN A 269 -10.92 -9.44 -2.84
CA ASN A 269 -12.20 -8.74 -2.75
C ASN A 269 -12.00 -7.23 -2.61
N ASN A 270 -11.07 -6.79 -1.75
CA ASN A 270 -10.73 -5.37 -1.63
C ASN A 270 -10.25 -4.77 -2.95
N TYR A 271 -9.50 -5.53 -3.74
CA TYR A 271 -9.04 -5.08 -5.05
C TYR A 271 -10.17 -4.99 -6.08
N ILE A 272 -11.12 -5.92 -6.06
CA ILE A 272 -12.23 -5.97 -7.03
C ILE A 272 -13.27 -4.87 -6.76
N VAL A 273 -13.51 -4.52 -5.48
CA VAL A 273 -14.53 -3.53 -5.09
C VAL A 273 -14.15 -2.11 -5.47
N ASP A 274 -12.87 -1.77 -5.50
CA ASP A 274 -12.36 -0.43 -5.82
C ASP A 274 -12.18 -0.21 -7.32
#